data_ef6b5d28f619bb348838a14a575e3120
#
_entry.id   ef6b5d28f619bb348838a14a575e3120
#
_cell.length_a   1.000
_cell.length_b   1.000
_cell.length_c   1.000
_cell.angle_alpha   90.00
_cell.angle_beta   90.00
_cell.angle_gamma   90.00
#
_symmetry.space_group_name_H-M   'P 1'
#
loop_
_entity.id
_entity.type
_entity.pdbx_description
1 polymer ?
#
loop_
_entity_poly.entity_id
_entity_poly.type
_entity_poly.pdbx_seq_one_letter_code
_entity_poly.pdbx_strand_id
1 'polypeptide(L)'
;MKILSWNCRGLSTPSAIPNLRNIAQGHQPDILFLSETLSKAQTMERIRVSLKFSSCLSVDVEGRSGGLSVMWKDTIKCRIVNYSRNFINLVVEEKDEGEWRLTCYYGYPERGKRRQAWDLLRELRDMSDLPWCILGDFNNLLSQEDKRGNHSHPDWLCSGFRTAVSDCDLTDIHLKGYPYTWIKSRGTPNVIEERLDRAMANSTWLMKYPDVKLLNLLASHSDHSLILLQSFPMIRNGTTYTFRFKNMWLKEEDVEEVVMDGWGRERGADIIRKTSRCAEKLSRWGRRKRKRFKQEVANCGEEME
;
A
#
# COMPACT_ATOMS: atom_id res chain seq x y z
N MET A 1 -3.53 4.55 -7.95
CA MET A 1 -2.09 4.47 -8.31
C MET A 1 -1.51 3.12 -7.93
N LYS A 2 -0.57 2.59 -8.70
CA LYS A 2 0.16 1.34 -8.43
C LYS A 2 1.64 1.64 -8.27
N ILE A 3 2.23 1.27 -7.14
CA ILE A 3 3.66 1.43 -6.86
C ILE A 3 4.25 0.06 -6.62
N LEU A 4 5.23 -0.32 -7.43
CA LEU A 4 5.93 -1.59 -7.32
C LEU A 4 7.32 -1.35 -6.72
N SER A 5 7.67 -2.09 -5.67
CA SER A 5 9.00 -2.05 -5.05
C SER A 5 9.63 -3.44 -5.07
N TRP A 6 10.93 -3.49 -5.38
CA TRP A 6 11.68 -4.73 -5.44
C TRP A 6 13.16 -4.54 -5.09
N ASN A 7 13.64 -5.28 -4.09
CA ASN A 7 15.07 -5.51 -3.94
C ASN A 7 15.49 -6.60 -4.97
N CYS A 8 16.11 -6.15 -6.05
CA CYS A 8 16.39 -7.01 -7.21
C CYS A 8 17.73 -7.76 -7.15
N ARG A 9 18.58 -7.48 -6.14
CA ARG A 9 19.90 -8.09 -5.93
C ARG A 9 20.77 -8.17 -7.19
N GLY A 10 20.74 -7.09 -7.96
CA GLY A 10 21.49 -6.93 -9.19
C GLY A 10 20.68 -7.21 -10.46
N LEU A 11 20.90 -6.36 -11.45
CA LEU A 11 20.29 -6.44 -12.78
C LEU A 11 21.27 -6.86 -13.88
N SER A 12 22.45 -7.34 -13.49
CA SER A 12 23.52 -7.75 -14.43
C SER A 12 23.33 -9.15 -15.03
N THR A 13 22.45 -9.98 -14.47
CA THR A 13 22.20 -11.32 -15.00
C THR A 13 21.35 -11.23 -16.28
N PRO A 14 21.62 -12.08 -17.31
CA PRO A 14 20.88 -12.03 -18.57
C PRO A 14 19.35 -12.16 -18.44
N SER A 15 18.88 -12.87 -17.42
CA SER A 15 17.44 -13.10 -17.16
C SER A 15 16.77 -12.03 -16.31
N ALA A 16 17.52 -11.15 -15.62
CA ALA A 16 16.95 -10.17 -14.69
C ALA A 16 16.09 -9.13 -15.42
N ILE A 17 16.58 -8.54 -16.51
CA ILE A 17 15.86 -7.51 -17.28
C ILE A 17 14.62 -8.07 -17.98
N PRO A 18 14.66 -9.23 -18.68
CA PRO A 18 13.46 -9.88 -19.21
C PRO A 18 12.40 -10.16 -18.14
N ASN A 19 12.81 -10.66 -16.98
CA ASN A 19 11.89 -10.90 -15.87
C ASN A 19 11.25 -9.62 -15.36
N LEU A 20 12.04 -8.57 -15.11
CA LEU A 20 11.54 -7.26 -14.71
C LEU A 20 10.56 -6.69 -15.74
N ARG A 21 10.82 -6.89 -17.04
CA ARG A 21 9.89 -6.48 -18.11
C ARG A 21 8.56 -7.21 -18.03
N ASN A 22 8.58 -8.53 -17.85
CA ASN A 22 7.35 -9.35 -17.70
C ASN A 22 6.54 -8.90 -16.49
N ILE A 23 7.20 -8.62 -15.36
CA ILE A 23 6.58 -8.11 -14.15
C ILE A 23 5.95 -6.73 -14.40
N ALA A 24 6.70 -5.80 -15.00
CA ALA A 24 6.21 -4.46 -15.31
C ALA A 24 5.03 -4.49 -16.29
N GLN A 25 5.06 -5.37 -17.29
CA GLN A 25 3.95 -5.56 -18.23
C GLN A 25 2.72 -6.19 -17.58
N GLY A 26 2.90 -7.17 -16.70
CA GLY A 26 1.80 -7.87 -16.03
C GLY A 26 1.07 -6.99 -15.00
N HIS A 27 1.80 -6.21 -14.23
CA HIS A 27 1.22 -5.38 -13.15
C HIS A 27 1.00 -3.93 -13.54
N GLN A 28 1.67 -3.44 -14.57
CA GLN A 28 1.57 -2.06 -15.09
C GLN A 28 1.69 -1.00 -13.99
N PRO A 29 2.77 -0.99 -13.20
CA PRO A 29 2.95 0.00 -12.16
C PRO A 29 3.05 1.42 -12.75
N ASP A 30 2.58 2.38 -11.99
CA ASP A 30 2.72 3.81 -12.30
C ASP A 30 4.07 4.33 -11.83
N ILE A 31 4.55 3.80 -10.70
CA ILE A 31 5.88 4.04 -10.14
C ILE A 31 6.56 2.68 -9.87
N LEU A 32 7.82 2.55 -10.26
CA LEU A 32 8.66 1.38 -10.02
C LEU A 32 9.88 1.80 -9.21
N PHE A 33 10.05 1.23 -8.03
CA PHE A 33 11.25 1.38 -7.21
C PHE A 33 12.07 0.09 -7.20
N LEU A 34 13.36 0.22 -7.43
CA LEU A 34 14.33 -0.87 -7.41
C LEU A 34 15.45 -0.54 -6.42
N SER A 35 15.75 -1.45 -5.52
CA SER A 35 16.90 -1.39 -4.62
C SER A 35 17.89 -2.52 -4.92
N GLU A 36 19.13 -2.35 -4.50
CA GLU A 36 20.25 -3.23 -4.83
C GLU A 36 20.37 -3.49 -6.34
N THR A 37 20.25 -2.42 -7.15
CA THR A 37 20.36 -2.56 -8.61
C THR A 37 21.74 -3.03 -9.07
N LEU A 38 22.77 -2.77 -8.25
CA LEU A 38 24.19 -3.03 -8.55
C LEU A 38 24.60 -2.48 -9.93
N SER A 39 23.97 -1.39 -10.34
CA SER A 39 24.10 -0.82 -11.68
C SER A 39 24.32 0.69 -11.61
N LYS A 40 24.97 1.24 -12.66
CA LYS A 40 25.12 2.68 -12.83
C LYS A 40 23.85 3.31 -13.43
N ALA A 41 23.66 4.60 -13.19
CA ALA A 41 22.52 5.38 -13.69
C ALA A 41 22.34 5.26 -15.21
N GLN A 42 23.43 5.21 -15.98
CA GLN A 42 23.36 5.01 -17.44
C GLN A 42 22.72 3.68 -17.84
N THR A 43 22.97 2.60 -17.08
CA THR A 43 22.33 1.30 -17.31
C THR A 43 20.85 1.36 -16.94
N MET A 44 20.52 2.03 -15.83
CA MET A 44 19.14 2.20 -15.39
C MET A 44 18.32 3.02 -16.39
N GLU A 45 18.93 4.01 -17.04
CA GLU A 45 18.28 4.77 -18.11
C GLU A 45 17.90 3.89 -19.33
N ARG A 46 18.78 2.98 -19.74
CA ARG A 46 18.45 2.01 -20.81
C ARG A 46 17.31 1.08 -20.40
N ILE A 47 17.29 0.66 -19.13
CA ILE A 47 16.21 -0.17 -18.57
C ILE A 47 14.89 0.62 -18.56
N ARG A 48 14.90 1.88 -18.11
CA ARG A 48 13.74 2.78 -18.14
C ARG A 48 13.08 2.81 -19.54
N VAL A 49 13.90 3.07 -20.57
CA VAL A 49 13.40 3.11 -21.95
C VAL A 49 12.79 1.76 -22.36
N SER A 50 13.46 0.65 -22.01
CA SER A 50 12.96 -0.70 -22.34
C SER A 50 11.66 -1.07 -21.64
N LEU A 51 11.42 -0.50 -20.44
CA LEU A 51 10.21 -0.69 -19.64
C LEU A 51 9.13 0.34 -19.96
N LYS A 52 9.41 1.33 -20.84
CA LYS A 52 8.48 2.41 -21.26
C LYS A 52 8.04 3.33 -20.12
N PHE A 53 8.92 3.59 -19.16
CA PHE A 53 8.72 4.67 -18.20
C PHE A 53 9.22 6.00 -18.77
N SER A 54 8.56 7.09 -18.39
CA SER A 54 8.85 8.42 -18.95
C SER A 54 10.01 9.10 -18.23
N SER A 55 10.20 8.83 -16.94
CA SER A 55 11.22 9.47 -16.12
C SER A 55 11.91 8.47 -15.19
N CYS A 56 13.12 8.80 -14.76
CA CYS A 56 13.93 8.00 -13.85
C CYS A 56 14.87 8.89 -13.03
N LEU A 57 15.05 8.53 -11.76
CA LEU A 57 16.21 8.92 -10.96
C LEU A 57 16.92 7.66 -10.47
N SER A 58 18.23 7.64 -10.60
CA SER A 58 19.05 6.53 -10.09
C SER A 58 20.21 7.06 -9.26
N VAL A 59 20.45 6.37 -8.15
CA VAL A 59 21.62 6.57 -7.29
C VAL A 59 22.58 5.43 -7.59
N ASP A 60 23.79 5.77 -7.96
CA ASP A 60 24.79 4.81 -8.36
C ASP A 60 25.16 3.84 -7.24
N VAL A 61 25.59 2.66 -7.64
CA VAL A 61 26.21 1.69 -6.74
C VAL A 61 27.56 2.20 -6.23
N GLU A 62 27.78 2.07 -4.93
CA GLU A 62 29.08 2.32 -4.31
C GLU A 62 29.75 1.00 -3.95
N GLY A 63 30.86 0.68 -4.64
CA GLY A 63 31.58 -0.58 -4.45
C GLY A 63 30.78 -1.80 -4.93
N ARG A 64 30.45 -2.72 -4.00
CA ARG A 64 29.77 -4.00 -4.30
C ARG A 64 28.32 -4.06 -3.76
N SER A 65 27.78 -2.96 -3.28
CA SER A 65 26.44 -2.94 -2.67
C SER A 65 25.69 -1.66 -3.00
N GLY A 66 24.36 -1.72 -2.92
CA GLY A 66 23.50 -0.58 -3.12
C GLY A 66 23.06 -0.36 -4.57
N GLY A 67 22.84 0.88 -4.93
CA GLY A 67 22.19 1.30 -6.17
C GLY A 67 20.67 1.32 -6.00
N LEU A 68 20.09 2.50 -6.14
CA LEU A 68 18.64 2.73 -6.09
C LEU A 68 18.16 3.29 -7.43
N SER A 69 16.97 2.95 -7.81
CA SER A 69 16.34 3.56 -8.97
C SER A 69 14.84 3.68 -8.79
N VAL A 70 14.30 4.85 -9.08
CA VAL A 70 12.86 5.06 -9.19
C VAL A 70 12.52 5.51 -10.59
N MET A 71 11.49 4.91 -11.17
CA MET A 71 10.98 5.22 -12.51
C MET A 71 9.49 5.48 -12.43
N TRP A 72 8.98 6.42 -13.22
CA TRP A 72 7.54 6.73 -13.23
C TRP A 72 7.05 7.12 -14.62
N LYS A 73 5.74 6.96 -14.82
CA LYS A 73 5.05 7.33 -16.05
C LYS A 73 4.74 8.84 -16.08
N ASP A 74 4.60 9.41 -17.26
CA ASP A 74 4.18 10.81 -17.48
C ASP A 74 2.77 11.13 -16.97
N THR A 75 1.93 10.10 -16.79
CA THR A 75 0.60 10.22 -16.18
C THR A 75 0.66 10.59 -14.69
N ILE A 76 1.82 10.42 -14.05
CA ILE A 76 2.05 10.75 -12.64
C ILE A 76 2.87 12.02 -12.56
N LYS A 77 2.28 13.06 -12.00
CA LYS A 77 3.01 14.28 -11.66
C LYS A 77 3.76 14.05 -10.36
N CYS A 78 5.07 13.98 -10.43
CA CYS A 78 5.90 13.93 -9.24
C CYS A 78 7.21 14.67 -9.45
N ARG A 79 7.79 15.15 -8.35
CA ARG A 79 9.08 15.83 -8.31
C ARG A 79 9.98 15.18 -7.25
N ILE A 80 11.26 15.08 -7.56
CA ILE A 80 12.27 14.64 -6.60
C ILE A 80 12.52 15.78 -5.60
N VAL A 81 12.53 15.43 -4.32
CA VAL A 81 12.87 16.38 -3.24
C VAL A 81 14.33 16.25 -2.86
N ASN A 82 14.73 15.07 -2.45
CA ASN A 82 16.10 14.72 -2.10
C ASN A 82 16.30 13.20 -2.18
N TYR A 83 17.56 12.79 -2.09
CA TYR A 83 17.91 11.38 -2.13
C TYR A 83 19.25 11.12 -1.44
N SER A 84 19.48 9.89 -1.07
CA SER A 84 20.75 9.37 -0.60
C SER A 84 20.95 7.95 -1.10
N ARG A 85 22.00 7.29 -0.65
CA ARG A 85 22.18 5.85 -0.93
C ARG A 85 21.14 4.94 -0.27
N ASN A 86 20.35 5.46 0.67
CA ASN A 86 19.35 4.70 1.44
C ASN A 86 17.91 5.07 1.09
N PHE A 87 17.67 6.17 0.38
CA PHE A 87 16.32 6.59 0.04
C PHE A 87 16.27 7.52 -1.17
N ILE A 88 15.11 7.59 -1.78
CA ILE A 88 14.71 8.62 -2.75
C ILE A 88 13.35 9.15 -2.30
N ASN A 89 13.28 10.47 -2.05
CA ASN A 89 12.04 11.17 -1.69
C ASN A 89 11.44 11.85 -2.91
N LEU A 90 10.15 11.55 -3.13
CA LEU A 90 9.33 12.20 -4.15
C LEU A 90 8.15 12.90 -3.48
N VAL A 91 7.71 14.01 -4.06
CA VAL A 91 6.37 14.55 -3.83
C VAL A 91 5.53 14.20 -5.04
N VAL A 92 4.42 13.56 -4.80
CA VAL A 92 3.43 13.16 -5.80
C VAL A 92 2.27 14.13 -5.72
N GLU A 93 1.89 14.72 -6.86
CA GLU A 93 0.75 15.62 -6.99
C GLU A 93 -0.42 14.87 -7.62
N GLU A 94 -1.54 14.79 -6.93
CA GLU A 94 -2.79 14.26 -7.46
C GLU A 94 -3.81 15.39 -7.66
N LYS A 95 -4.42 15.45 -8.87
CA LYS A 95 -5.21 16.59 -9.34
C LYS A 95 -6.29 17.07 -8.36
N ASP A 96 -6.97 16.13 -7.69
CA ASP A 96 -8.10 16.45 -6.80
C ASP A 96 -7.79 16.21 -5.32
N GLU A 97 -6.62 15.66 -5.02
CA GLU A 97 -6.26 15.17 -3.69
C GLU A 97 -5.05 15.91 -3.08
N GLY A 98 -4.43 16.81 -3.84
CA GLY A 98 -3.26 17.57 -3.40
C GLY A 98 -1.97 16.75 -3.36
N GLU A 99 -0.94 17.29 -2.71
CA GLU A 99 0.38 16.69 -2.64
C GLU A 99 0.50 15.67 -1.48
N TRP A 100 1.33 14.66 -1.68
CA TRP A 100 1.77 13.75 -0.65
C TRP A 100 3.20 13.26 -0.93
N ARG A 101 3.90 12.81 0.10
CA ARG A 101 5.30 12.38 0.00
C ARG A 101 5.40 10.86 -0.08
N LEU A 102 6.16 10.40 -1.08
CA LEU A 102 6.60 9.02 -1.24
C LEU A 102 8.08 8.92 -0.92
N THR A 103 8.45 8.06 0.02
CA THR A 103 9.85 7.69 0.27
C THR A 103 10.08 6.27 -0.22
N CYS A 104 10.92 6.12 -1.23
CA CYS A 104 11.47 4.84 -1.68
C CYS A 104 12.68 4.53 -0.79
N TYR A 105 12.59 3.49 0.05
CA TYR A 105 13.53 3.27 1.15
C TYR A 105 14.31 1.97 1.01
N TYR A 106 15.60 2.03 1.36
CA TYR A 106 16.49 0.88 1.47
C TYR A 106 17.27 0.97 2.79
N GLY A 107 16.86 0.16 3.76
CA GLY A 107 17.46 0.10 5.08
C GLY A 107 18.87 -0.50 5.07
N TYR A 108 19.65 -0.20 6.10
CA TYR A 108 20.98 -0.78 6.23
C TYR A 108 20.91 -2.28 6.46
N PRO A 109 21.54 -3.12 5.60
CA PRO A 109 21.54 -4.58 5.79
C PRO A 109 22.40 -5.00 6.99
N GLU A 110 23.42 -4.20 7.36
CA GLU A 110 24.34 -4.54 8.44
C GLU A 110 23.68 -4.37 9.81
N ARG A 111 23.71 -5.43 10.61
CA ARG A 111 23.12 -5.44 11.94
C ARG A 111 23.63 -4.33 12.86
N GLY A 112 24.93 -3.99 12.75
CA GLY A 112 25.54 -2.91 13.56
C GLY A 112 25.03 -1.52 13.23
N LYS A 113 24.35 -1.33 12.08
CA LYS A 113 23.81 -0.04 11.62
C LYS A 113 22.30 0.12 11.86
N ARG A 114 21.65 -0.79 12.61
CA ARG A 114 20.19 -0.73 12.83
C ARG A 114 19.75 0.58 13.51
N ARG A 115 20.51 1.07 14.48
CA ARG A 115 20.23 2.37 15.13
C ARG A 115 20.27 3.51 14.14
N GLN A 116 21.26 3.53 13.25
CA GLN A 116 21.35 4.55 12.18
C GLN A 116 20.13 4.49 11.23
N ALA A 117 19.62 3.28 10.95
CA ALA A 117 18.39 3.13 10.17
C ALA A 117 17.16 3.74 10.87
N TRP A 118 17.06 3.58 12.20
CA TRP A 118 15.97 4.13 13.00
C TRP A 118 16.08 5.67 13.11
N ASP A 119 17.29 6.20 13.27
CA ASP A 119 17.51 7.63 13.30
C ASP A 119 17.21 8.26 11.93
N LEU A 120 17.60 7.60 10.84
CA LEU A 120 17.25 8.03 9.49
C LEU A 120 15.72 8.09 9.26
N LEU A 121 14.94 7.16 9.83
CA LEU A 121 13.47 7.22 9.73
C LEU A 121 12.92 8.48 10.43
N ARG A 122 13.44 8.83 11.61
CA ARG A 122 13.07 10.07 12.34
C ARG A 122 13.46 11.32 11.56
N GLU A 123 14.67 11.37 11.03
CA GLU A 123 15.12 12.46 10.15
C GLU A 123 14.19 12.61 8.93
N LEU A 124 13.82 11.49 8.30
CA LEU A 124 12.89 11.50 7.17
C LEU A 124 11.52 12.03 7.58
N ARG A 125 11.01 11.68 8.77
CA ARG A 125 9.73 12.19 9.29
C ARG A 125 9.75 13.69 9.41
N ASP A 126 10.84 14.27 9.93
CA ASP A 126 10.95 15.69 10.23
C ASP A 126 11.17 16.58 8.98
N MET A 127 11.41 15.97 7.81
CA MET A 127 11.62 16.73 6.57
C MET A 127 10.35 17.37 5.99
N SER A 128 9.15 16.93 6.36
CA SER A 128 7.91 17.44 5.76
C SER A 128 6.66 16.98 6.52
N ASP A 129 5.66 17.84 6.61
CA ASP A 129 4.35 17.57 7.19
C ASP A 129 3.32 17.01 6.19
N LEU A 130 3.71 16.79 4.94
CA LEU A 130 2.83 16.19 3.93
C LEU A 130 2.36 14.79 4.36
N PRO A 131 1.17 14.36 3.93
CA PRO A 131 0.78 12.95 4.03
C PRO A 131 1.90 12.07 3.48
N TRP A 132 2.34 11.06 4.25
CA TRP A 132 3.58 10.35 3.99
C TRP A 132 3.37 8.83 3.87
N CYS A 133 3.89 8.28 2.76
CA CYS A 133 4.05 6.85 2.56
C CYS A 133 5.51 6.51 2.30
N ILE A 134 6.01 5.49 2.96
CA ILE A 134 7.38 4.96 2.80
C ILE A 134 7.29 3.47 2.48
N LEU A 135 8.00 3.03 1.43
CA LEU A 135 8.02 1.62 1.04
C LEU A 135 9.40 1.19 0.58
N GLY A 136 9.67 -0.10 0.74
CA GLY A 136 10.91 -0.73 0.31
C GLY A 136 11.39 -1.80 1.27
N ASP A 137 12.68 -2.12 1.20
CA ASP A 137 13.36 -3.05 2.07
C ASP A 137 13.87 -2.33 3.33
N PHE A 138 13.25 -2.59 4.47
CA PHE A 138 13.63 -1.98 5.74
C PHE A 138 14.79 -2.70 6.42
N ASN A 139 15.07 -3.95 6.02
CA ASN A 139 16.06 -4.79 6.68
C ASN A 139 15.83 -4.94 8.20
N ASN A 140 14.63 -4.73 8.69
CA ASN A 140 14.21 -4.77 10.09
C ASN A 140 12.92 -5.55 10.26
N LEU A 141 12.76 -6.19 11.42
CA LEU A 141 11.55 -6.92 11.80
C LEU A 141 10.79 -6.15 12.88
N LEU A 142 9.47 -6.13 12.79
CA LEU A 142 8.60 -5.53 13.81
C LEU A 142 8.32 -6.52 14.95
N SER A 143 8.30 -7.81 14.66
CA SER A 143 8.02 -8.86 15.65
C SER A 143 8.73 -10.17 15.31
N GLN A 144 8.67 -11.14 16.23
CA GLN A 144 9.16 -12.50 15.98
C GLN A 144 8.36 -13.22 14.89
N GLU A 145 7.09 -12.86 14.71
CA GLU A 145 6.19 -13.42 13.69
C GLU A 145 6.63 -13.07 12.26
N ASP A 146 7.40 -11.98 12.11
CA ASP A 146 8.00 -11.59 10.84
C ASP A 146 9.14 -12.52 10.39
N LYS A 147 9.45 -13.55 11.18
CA LYS A 147 10.53 -14.48 10.91
C LYS A 147 10.10 -15.94 11.10
N ARG A 148 10.55 -16.79 10.18
CA ARG A 148 10.51 -18.25 10.32
C ARG A 148 11.90 -18.80 10.11
N GLY A 149 12.37 -19.69 11.01
CA GLY A 149 13.69 -20.31 10.96
C GLY A 149 14.17 -20.75 12.35
N ASN A 150 15.35 -21.37 12.40
CA ASN A 150 15.86 -22.04 13.59
C ASN A 150 16.31 -21.12 14.73
N HIS A 151 16.45 -19.82 14.51
CA HIS A 151 16.93 -18.87 15.52
C HIS A 151 15.98 -17.68 15.64
N SER A 152 15.65 -17.31 16.87
CA SER A 152 14.87 -16.10 17.15
C SER A 152 15.65 -14.84 16.79
N HIS A 153 14.93 -13.79 16.42
CA HIS A 153 15.50 -12.46 16.24
C HIS A 153 15.68 -11.79 17.62
N PRO A 154 16.75 -11.02 17.86
CA PRO A 154 16.89 -10.32 19.14
C PRO A 154 15.74 -9.35 19.42
N ASP A 155 15.07 -9.49 20.56
CA ASP A 155 13.88 -8.71 20.90
C ASP A 155 14.13 -7.20 20.95
N TRP A 156 15.33 -6.77 21.36
CA TRP A 156 15.70 -5.36 21.39
C TRP A 156 15.75 -4.71 20.00
N LEU A 157 16.03 -5.51 18.94
CA LEU A 157 15.99 -5.03 17.56
C LEU A 157 14.55 -4.80 17.10
N CYS A 158 13.64 -5.74 17.42
CA CYS A 158 12.22 -5.57 17.11
C CYS A 158 11.63 -4.37 17.89
N SER A 159 11.92 -4.26 19.20
CA SER A 159 11.40 -3.17 20.02
C SER A 159 11.94 -1.80 19.58
N GLY A 160 13.25 -1.72 19.27
CA GLY A 160 13.84 -0.49 18.78
C GLY A 160 13.25 -0.03 17.44
N PHE A 161 13.00 -0.96 16.51
CA PHE A 161 12.36 -0.62 15.24
C PHE A 161 10.89 -0.21 15.43
N ARG A 162 10.11 -0.92 16.29
CA ARG A 162 8.73 -0.50 16.63
C ARG A 162 8.69 0.91 17.23
N THR A 163 9.62 1.23 18.12
CA THR A 163 9.73 2.58 18.69
C THR A 163 9.97 3.61 17.59
N ALA A 164 10.93 3.38 16.69
CA ALA A 164 11.21 4.32 15.59
C ALA A 164 10.00 4.49 14.65
N VAL A 165 9.27 3.42 14.35
CA VAL A 165 8.04 3.46 13.53
C VAL A 165 6.95 4.28 14.24
N SER A 166 6.78 4.07 15.55
CA SER A 166 5.81 4.83 16.38
C SER A 166 6.18 6.31 16.49
N ASP A 167 7.46 6.64 16.70
CA ASP A 167 7.96 8.02 16.76
C ASP A 167 7.67 8.80 15.46
N CYS A 168 7.58 8.08 14.34
CA CYS A 168 7.30 8.64 13.02
C CYS A 168 5.82 8.68 12.65
N ASP A 169 4.88 8.34 13.55
CA ASP A 169 3.44 8.18 13.25
C ASP A 169 3.20 7.21 12.07
N LEU A 170 4.04 6.20 11.91
CA LEU A 170 3.92 5.24 10.82
C LEU A 170 3.14 4.00 11.26
N THR A 171 2.23 3.58 10.41
CA THR A 171 1.48 2.32 10.53
C THR A 171 1.89 1.37 9.41
N ASP A 172 2.22 0.12 9.75
CA ASP A 172 2.54 -0.93 8.79
C ASP A 172 1.29 -1.35 8.00
N ILE A 173 1.33 -1.23 6.69
CA ILE A 173 0.22 -1.62 5.81
C ILE A 173 0.22 -3.14 5.70
N HIS A 174 -0.93 -3.75 5.99
CA HIS A 174 -1.08 -5.20 5.99
C HIS A 174 -0.71 -5.84 4.64
N LEU A 175 0.26 -6.75 4.67
CA LEU A 175 0.72 -7.50 3.50
C LEU A 175 -0.26 -8.65 3.18
N LYS A 176 -0.80 -8.65 1.98
CA LYS A 176 -1.65 -9.74 1.48
C LYS A 176 -0.85 -10.74 0.66
N GLY A 177 -1.12 -12.01 0.84
CA GLY A 177 -0.42 -13.11 0.18
C GLY A 177 0.57 -13.80 1.11
N TYR A 178 1.71 -14.22 0.59
CA TYR A 178 2.72 -14.89 1.40
C TYR A 178 3.31 -13.94 2.46
N PRO A 179 3.44 -14.33 3.75
CA PRO A 179 3.75 -13.40 4.82
C PRO A 179 5.21 -12.90 4.84
N TYR A 180 6.12 -13.65 4.22
CA TYR A 180 7.55 -13.32 4.18
C TYR A 180 7.94 -12.79 2.82
N THR A 181 8.88 -11.83 2.80
CA THR A 181 9.34 -11.18 1.56
C THR A 181 10.78 -11.54 1.20
N TRP A 182 11.52 -12.15 2.11
CA TRP A 182 12.89 -12.60 1.89
C TRP A 182 13.07 -14.05 2.34
N ILE A 183 13.83 -14.82 1.54
CA ILE A 183 14.03 -16.25 1.79
C ILE A 183 15.49 -16.62 1.55
N LYS A 184 16.15 -17.12 2.58
CA LYS A 184 17.51 -17.68 2.50
C LYS A 184 17.48 -19.20 2.56
N SER A 185 18.42 -19.85 1.86
CA SER A 185 18.59 -21.32 1.85
C SER A 185 17.29 -22.06 1.46
N ARG A 186 16.59 -21.56 0.44
CA ARG A 186 15.35 -22.15 -0.09
C ARG A 186 15.55 -23.62 -0.45
N GLY A 187 14.62 -24.48 -0.05
CA GLY A 187 14.66 -25.90 -0.35
C GLY A 187 15.60 -26.73 0.55
N THR A 188 16.12 -26.15 1.62
CA THR A 188 16.95 -26.84 2.60
C THR A 188 16.30 -26.87 3.99
N PRO A 189 16.72 -27.78 4.90
CA PRO A 189 16.22 -27.78 6.29
C PRO A 189 16.55 -26.50 7.07
N ASN A 190 17.52 -25.71 6.60
CA ASN A 190 17.99 -24.47 7.23
C ASN A 190 17.38 -23.22 6.59
N VAL A 191 16.18 -23.34 6.02
CA VAL A 191 15.49 -22.21 5.42
C VAL A 191 15.18 -21.13 6.47
N ILE A 192 15.45 -19.87 6.11
CA ILE A 192 15.09 -18.70 6.90
C ILE A 192 14.23 -17.81 6.02
N GLU A 193 13.12 -17.37 6.57
CA GLU A 193 12.18 -16.48 5.89
C GLU A 193 11.92 -15.29 6.78
N GLU A 194 11.97 -14.08 6.21
CA GLU A 194 11.79 -12.83 6.94
C GLU A 194 10.92 -11.85 6.13
N ARG A 195 10.12 -11.04 6.81
CA ARG A 195 9.37 -9.96 6.21
C ARG A 195 10.17 -8.66 6.33
N LEU A 196 11.03 -8.40 5.36
CA LEU A 196 11.93 -7.24 5.31
C LEU A 196 11.36 -6.09 4.50
N ASP A 197 10.62 -6.42 3.41
CA ASP A 197 10.00 -5.44 2.53
C ASP A 197 8.61 -5.06 3.05
N ARG A 198 8.36 -3.75 3.16
CA ARG A 198 7.14 -3.20 3.76
C ARG A 198 6.70 -1.93 3.05
N ALA A 199 5.45 -1.57 3.26
CA ALA A 199 4.97 -0.22 3.06
C ALA A 199 4.35 0.26 4.37
N MET A 200 4.70 1.47 4.78
CA MET A 200 4.16 2.12 5.97
C MET A 200 3.67 3.52 5.59
N ALA A 201 2.70 4.03 6.32
CA ALA A 201 2.20 5.36 6.07
C ALA A 201 1.74 6.03 7.38
N ASN A 202 1.78 7.37 7.38
CA ASN A 202 1.26 8.12 8.50
C ASN A 202 -0.28 8.20 8.47
N SER A 203 -0.87 8.60 9.59
CA SER A 203 -2.32 8.68 9.78
C SER A 203 -3.01 9.53 8.71
N THR A 204 -2.42 10.65 8.32
CA THR A 204 -2.95 11.56 7.30
C THR A 204 -2.99 10.93 5.91
N TRP A 205 -1.98 10.15 5.55
CA TRP A 205 -1.96 9.42 4.28
C TRP A 205 -2.98 8.28 4.27
N LEU A 206 -3.10 7.53 5.38
CA LEU A 206 -4.07 6.42 5.49
C LEU A 206 -5.53 6.92 5.43
N MET A 207 -5.82 8.10 6.00
CA MET A 207 -7.14 8.73 5.84
C MET A 207 -7.45 9.10 4.39
N LYS A 208 -6.44 9.44 3.60
CA LYS A 208 -6.57 9.74 2.17
C LYS A 208 -6.80 8.47 1.33
N TYR A 209 -6.18 7.34 1.72
CA TYR A 209 -6.24 6.06 1.00
C TYR A 209 -6.69 4.91 1.90
N PRO A 210 -7.94 4.93 2.43
CA PRO A 210 -8.42 3.95 3.41
C PRO A 210 -8.51 2.51 2.86
N ASP A 211 -8.64 2.37 1.53
CA ASP A 211 -8.75 1.06 0.85
C ASP A 211 -7.41 0.60 0.25
N VAL A 212 -6.29 1.14 0.75
CA VAL A 212 -4.95 0.75 0.30
C VAL A 212 -4.72 -0.75 0.46
N LYS A 213 -4.05 -1.35 -0.52
CA LYS A 213 -3.69 -2.77 -0.53
C LYS A 213 -2.21 -2.92 -0.80
N LEU A 214 -1.54 -3.74 0.00
CA LEU A 214 -0.16 -4.17 -0.23
C LEU A 214 -0.16 -5.67 -0.55
N LEU A 215 0.37 -6.04 -1.70
CA LEU A 215 0.41 -7.42 -2.18
C LEU A 215 1.85 -7.91 -2.23
N ASN A 216 2.07 -9.15 -1.77
CA ASN A 216 3.32 -9.87 -1.99
C ASN A 216 3.25 -10.61 -3.33
N LEU A 217 4.19 -10.33 -4.21
CA LEU A 217 4.29 -10.96 -5.53
C LEU A 217 5.59 -11.76 -5.59
N LEU A 218 5.49 -13.06 -5.76
CA LEU A 218 6.66 -13.94 -5.80
C LEU A 218 7.55 -13.60 -7.00
N ALA A 219 8.86 -13.48 -6.73
CA ALA A 219 9.90 -13.33 -7.75
C ALA A 219 10.69 -14.63 -7.93
N SER A 220 11.05 -14.94 -9.17
CA SER A 220 11.81 -16.15 -9.50
C SER A 220 13.34 -15.96 -9.44
N HIS A 221 13.84 -14.71 -9.46
CA HIS A 221 15.25 -14.39 -9.66
C HIS A 221 15.92 -13.64 -8.50
N SER A 222 15.20 -13.32 -7.44
CA SER A 222 15.74 -12.71 -6.23
C SER A 222 15.37 -13.56 -5.02
N ASP A 223 16.11 -13.46 -3.95
CA ASP A 223 15.73 -13.96 -2.63
C ASP A 223 14.68 -13.05 -1.97
N HIS A 224 14.43 -11.84 -2.53
CA HIS A 224 13.33 -10.97 -2.18
C HIS A 224 12.15 -11.12 -3.14
N SER A 225 10.95 -11.10 -2.58
CA SER A 225 9.69 -10.93 -3.31
C SER A 225 9.49 -9.46 -3.68
N LEU A 226 8.58 -9.21 -4.62
CA LEU A 226 8.13 -7.84 -4.91
C LEU A 226 6.96 -7.48 -4.02
N ILE A 227 6.87 -6.20 -3.65
CA ILE A 227 5.66 -5.66 -3.02
C ILE A 227 4.98 -4.67 -3.96
N LEU A 228 3.67 -4.83 -4.13
CA LEU A 228 2.83 -3.96 -4.95
C LEU A 228 1.84 -3.22 -4.06
N LEU A 229 2.07 -1.91 -3.89
CA LEU A 229 1.15 -1.01 -3.22
C LEU A 229 0.11 -0.50 -4.23
N GLN A 230 -1.15 -0.65 -3.91
CA GLN A 230 -2.27 -0.14 -4.68
C GLN A 230 -3.03 0.86 -3.81
N SER A 231 -2.88 2.15 -4.12
CA SER A 231 -3.64 3.21 -3.49
C SER A 231 -4.79 3.61 -4.39
N PHE A 232 -6.00 3.53 -3.86
CA PHE A 232 -7.20 4.07 -4.49
C PHE A 232 -7.60 5.29 -3.66
N PRO A 233 -7.59 6.52 -4.24
CA PRO A 233 -8.07 7.68 -3.52
C PRO A 233 -9.52 7.40 -3.10
N MET A 234 -9.90 7.90 -1.93
CA MET A 234 -11.30 7.88 -1.53
C MET A 234 -12.04 8.71 -2.59
N ILE A 235 -12.72 8.02 -3.51
CA ILE A 235 -13.60 8.72 -4.44
C ILE A 235 -14.64 9.40 -3.56
N ARG A 236 -14.47 10.69 -3.31
CA ARG A 236 -15.51 11.57 -2.79
C ARG A 236 -16.54 11.80 -3.90
N ASN A 237 -16.99 10.72 -4.53
CA ASN A 237 -18.25 10.75 -5.24
C ASN A 237 -19.26 11.13 -4.18
N GLY A 238 -19.90 12.28 -4.35
CA GLY A 238 -20.97 12.71 -3.47
C GLY A 238 -21.80 11.50 -3.11
N THR A 239 -21.65 11.04 -1.88
CA THR A 239 -22.41 9.95 -1.25
C THR A 239 -22.78 8.78 -2.18
N THR A 240 -21.83 8.00 -2.69
CA THR A 240 -22.12 6.60 -2.98
C THR A 240 -22.23 5.89 -1.63
N TYR A 241 -23.40 6.01 -1.01
CA TYR A 241 -23.77 5.16 0.11
C TYR A 241 -23.63 3.72 -0.39
N THR A 242 -22.57 3.03 0.02
CA THR A 242 -22.53 1.58 -0.10
C THR A 242 -23.71 1.08 0.70
N PHE A 243 -24.72 0.60 -0.01
CA PHE A 243 -25.93 0.11 0.63
C PHE A 243 -25.55 -1.03 1.58
N ARG A 244 -25.88 -0.85 2.87
CA ARG A 244 -25.75 -1.91 3.88
C ARG A 244 -27.13 -2.21 4.41
N PHE A 245 -27.61 -3.40 4.11
CA PHE A 245 -28.85 -3.91 4.72
C PHE A 245 -28.65 -4.05 6.24
N LYS A 246 -29.61 -3.59 7.00
CA LYS A 246 -29.59 -3.73 8.46
C LYS A 246 -30.54 -4.85 8.86
N ASN A 247 -30.05 -5.87 9.54
CA ASN A 247 -30.87 -7.03 9.96
C ASN A 247 -32.09 -6.62 10.81
N MET A 248 -32.04 -5.50 11.56
CA MET A 248 -33.18 -4.97 12.29
C MET A 248 -34.34 -4.58 11.37
N TRP A 249 -34.11 -4.28 10.10
CA TRP A 249 -35.17 -3.97 9.12
C TRP A 249 -36.08 -5.15 8.83
N LEU A 250 -35.62 -6.38 9.06
CA LEU A 250 -36.45 -7.59 8.93
C LEU A 250 -37.63 -7.63 9.91
N LYS A 251 -37.60 -6.79 10.98
CA LYS A 251 -38.67 -6.67 11.93
C LYS A 251 -39.74 -5.65 11.54
N GLU A 252 -39.54 -4.89 10.47
CA GLU A 252 -40.45 -3.86 9.98
C GLU A 252 -41.45 -4.52 9.01
N GLU A 253 -42.75 -4.30 9.25
CA GLU A 253 -43.83 -4.91 8.49
C GLU A 253 -43.82 -4.54 6.99
N ASP A 254 -43.34 -3.32 6.68
CA ASP A 254 -43.34 -2.77 5.33
C ASP A 254 -42.04 -3.05 4.52
N VAL A 255 -41.07 -3.77 5.09
CA VAL A 255 -39.78 -4.05 4.39
C VAL A 255 -39.94 -4.97 3.19
N GLU A 256 -40.82 -5.97 3.30
CA GLU A 256 -41.06 -6.94 2.24
C GLU A 256 -41.63 -6.26 0.99
N GLU A 257 -42.59 -5.36 1.17
CA GLU A 257 -43.18 -4.58 0.07
C GLU A 257 -42.12 -3.74 -0.66
N VAL A 258 -41.22 -3.10 0.09
CA VAL A 258 -40.13 -2.30 -0.47
C VAL A 258 -39.15 -3.16 -1.28
N VAL A 259 -38.87 -4.38 -0.81
CA VAL A 259 -38.01 -5.34 -1.52
C VAL A 259 -38.69 -5.80 -2.80
N MET A 260 -39.97 -6.19 -2.74
CA MET A 260 -40.73 -6.67 -3.89
C MET A 260 -40.86 -5.58 -4.98
N ASP A 261 -41.11 -4.35 -4.56
CA ASP A 261 -41.16 -3.18 -5.46
C ASP A 261 -39.77 -2.89 -6.08
N GLY A 262 -38.70 -3.03 -5.31
CA GLY A 262 -37.31 -2.89 -5.78
C GLY A 262 -36.92 -4.00 -6.76
N TRP A 263 -37.29 -5.25 -6.48
CA TRP A 263 -36.95 -6.40 -7.29
C TRP A 263 -37.64 -6.39 -8.66
N GLY A 264 -38.87 -5.87 -8.70
CA GLY A 264 -39.66 -5.76 -9.93
C GLY A 264 -40.12 -7.11 -10.51
N ARG A 265 -41.16 -7.04 -11.34
CA ARG A 265 -41.78 -8.24 -11.96
C ARG A 265 -41.16 -8.65 -13.31
N GLU A 266 -40.16 -7.93 -13.79
CA GLU A 266 -39.55 -8.17 -15.11
C GLU A 266 -38.80 -9.52 -15.15
N ARG A 267 -39.29 -10.45 -15.97
CA ARG A 267 -38.60 -11.68 -16.29
C ARG A 267 -37.50 -11.39 -17.31
N GLY A 268 -36.22 -11.58 -16.89
CA GLY A 268 -35.04 -11.40 -17.77
C GLY A 268 -34.13 -10.20 -17.46
N ALA A 269 -34.45 -9.34 -16.47
CA ALA A 269 -33.54 -8.30 -16.06
C ALA A 269 -32.33 -8.88 -15.29
N ASP A 270 -31.13 -8.33 -15.57
CA ASP A 270 -29.88 -8.72 -14.92
C ASP A 270 -29.99 -8.60 -13.39
N ILE A 271 -29.49 -9.60 -12.66
CA ILE A 271 -29.48 -9.67 -11.18
C ILE A 271 -28.79 -8.44 -10.57
N ILE A 272 -27.69 -7.96 -11.17
CA ILE A 272 -26.95 -6.77 -10.71
C ILE A 272 -27.87 -5.53 -10.76
N ARG A 273 -28.67 -5.39 -11.80
CA ARG A 273 -29.61 -4.29 -11.97
C ARG A 273 -30.78 -4.35 -10.98
N LYS A 274 -31.28 -5.54 -10.70
CA LYS A 274 -32.34 -5.77 -9.69
C LYS A 274 -31.84 -5.47 -8.28
N THR A 275 -30.67 -5.98 -7.91
CA THR A 275 -30.07 -5.72 -6.60
C THR A 275 -29.75 -4.25 -6.37
N SER A 276 -29.24 -3.54 -7.38
CA SER A 276 -28.99 -2.10 -7.30
C SER A 276 -30.28 -1.30 -7.06
N ARG A 277 -31.35 -1.63 -7.78
CA ARG A 277 -32.66 -0.99 -7.62
C ARG A 277 -33.29 -1.27 -6.25
N CYS A 278 -33.18 -2.49 -5.72
CA CYS A 278 -33.58 -2.83 -4.35
C CYS A 278 -32.78 -2.02 -3.32
N ALA A 279 -31.45 -1.91 -3.49
CA ALA A 279 -30.57 -1.16 -2.60
C ALA A 279 -30.94 0.32 -2.54
N GLU A 280 -31.27 0.94 -3.68
CA GLU A 280 -31.73 2.32 -3.72
C GLU A 280 -33.07 2.52 -2.99
N LYS A 281 -34.05 1.64 -3.24
CA LYS A 281 -35.37 1.74 -2.60
C LYS A 281 -35.30 1.54 -1.10
N LEU A 282 -34.57 0.54 -0.63
CA LEU A 282 -34.32 0.28 0.79
C LEU A 282 -33.56 1.43 1.45
N SER A 283 -32.60 2.05 0.75
CA SER A 283 -31.88 3.22 1.26
C SER A 283 -32.80 4.43 1.46
N ARG A 284 -33.71 4.69 0.52
CA ARG A 284 -34.71 5.78 0.61
C ARG A 284 -35.71 5.53 1.74
N TRP A 285 -36.20 4.28 1.81
CA TRP A 285 -37.12 3.85 2.84
C TRP A 285 -36.48 3.96 4.25
N GLY A 286 -35.28 3.43 4.45
CA GLY A 286 -34.57 3.48 5.73
C GLY A 286 -34.25 4.91 6.19
N ARG A 287 -34.00 5.86 5.25
CA ARG A 287 -33.84 7.28 5.57
C ARG A 287 -35.15 7.91 6.08
N ARG A 288 -36.28 7.58 5.44
CA ARG A 288 -37.61 8.07 5.89
C ARG A 288 -37.97 7.54 7.27
N LYS A 289 -37.77 6.23 7.53
CA LYS A 289 -37.98 5.63 8.87
C LYS A 289 -37.13 6.31 9.96
N ARG A 290 -35.85 6.54 9.68
CA ARG A 290 -34.96 7.23 10.63
C ARG A 290 -35.39 8.66 10.91
N LYS A 291 -35.88 9.40 9.90
CA LYS A 291 -36.35 10.77 10.09
C LYS A 291 -37.61 10.80 10.99
N ARG A 292 -38.57 9.88 10.72
CA ARG A 292 -39.79 9.73 11.52
C ARG A 292 -39.45 9.36 12.97
N PHE A 293 -38.60 8.36 13.17
CA PHE A 293 -38.16 7.94 14.50
C PHE A 293 -37.46 9.07 15.29
N LYS A 294 -36.63 9.86 14.66
CA LYS A 294 -35.99 11.02 15.30
C LYS A 294 -37.02 12.07 15.73
N GLN A 295 -38.07 12.26 14.94
CA GLN A 295 -39.12 13.21 15.21
C GLN A 295 -40.02 12.72 16.37
N GLU A 296 -40.35 11.44 16.41
CA GLU A 296 -41.05 10.79 17.51
C GLU A 296 -40.29 10.90 18.83
N VAL A 297 -38.99 10.62 18.82
CA VAL A 297 -38.11 10.76 19.99
C VAL A 297 -38.05 12.23 20.48
N ALA A 298 -37.97 13.19 19.56
CA ALA A 298 -37.97 14.61 19.92
C ALA A 298 -39.31 15.04 20.56
N ASN A 299 -40.44 14.63 19.95
CA ASN A 299 -41.78 14.94 20.50
C ASN A 299 -41.99 14.31 21.87
N CYS A 300 -41.59 13.03 22.08
CA CYS A 300 -41.65 12.40 23.41
C CYS A 300 -40.75 13.11 24.46
N GLY A 301 -39.61 13.71 24.02
CA GLY A 301 -38.76 14.51 24.89
C GLY A 301 -39.43 15.82 25.35
N GLU A 302 -40.14 16.49 24.43
CA GLU A 302 -40.89 17.73 24.73
C GLU A 302 -42.14 17.49 25.60
N GLU A 303 -42.73 16.28 25.56
CA GLU A 303 -43.88 15.92 26.42
C GLU A 303 -43.48 15.52 27.85
N MET A 304 -42.17 15.31 28.10
CA MET A 304 -41.63 14.94 29.42
C MET A 304 -41.01 16.12 30.19
N GLU A 305 -40.92 17.31 29.60
CA GLU A 305 -40.57 18.58 30.24
C GLU A 305 -41.85 19.34 30.66
#